data_ff5ea9f1e807e0032e5fd41fca52354c
#
_entry.id   ff5ea9f1e807e0032e5fd41fca52354c
#
_cell.length_a   1.000
_cell.length_b   1.000
_cell.length_c   1.000
_cell.angle_alpha   90.00
_cell.angle_beta   90.00
_cell.angle_gamma   90.00
#
_symmetry.space_group_name_H-M   'P 1'
#
loop_
_entity.id
_entity.type
_entity.pdbx_description
1 polymer ?
#
loop_
_entity_poly.entity_id
_entity_poly.type
_entity_poly.pdbx_seq_one_letter_code
_entity_poly.pdbx_strand_id
1 'polypeptide(L)'
;MGTPQSQSQHSQFLYLDSLGWKTAKPHRIEIWFIEHDKKYYVVSERKKRAHWVQNILHNHHVTFSVNNNNFEGYARMVDDDESGLISSVSSLMNKKYGWSDGLIVELYPLNNREQY
;
A
#
# COMPACT_ATOMS: atom_id res chain seq x y z
N MET A 1 -24.63 -8.76 -16.07
CA MET A 1 -24.08 -8.44 -16.16
C MET A 1 -23.25 -8.05 -15.45
N GLY A 2 -22.66 -8.28 -15.01
CA GLY A 2 -21.83 -8.02 -14.30
C GLY A 2 -21.44 -6.95 -14.23
N THR A 3 -21.02 -6.55 -13.60
CA THR A 3 -20.87 -5.51 -13.73
C THR A 3 -19.59 -5.08 -13.75
N PRO A 4 -19.14 -4.49 -14.71
CA PRO A 4 -17.83 -4.05 -14.89
C PRO A 4 -17.40 -3.16 -13.81
N GLN A 5 -18.29 -2.39 -13.28
CA GLN A 5 -17.82 -1.50 -12.30
C GLN A 5 -17.43 -2.22 -11.07
N SER A 6 -17.99 -3.33 -10.78
CA SER A 6 -17.55 -3.99 -9.59
C SER A 6 -16.13 -4.46 -9.77
N GLN A 7 -15.73 -4.77 -10.98
CA GLN A 7 -14.37 -5.15 -11.16
C GLN A 7 -13.43 -3.99 -11.00
N SER A 8 -13.79 -2.81 -11.45
CA SER A 8 -12.89 -1.70 -11.30
C SER A 8 -12.76 -1.32 -9.84
N GLN A 9 -13.78 -1.56 -9.02
CA GLN A 9 -13.69 -1.27 -7.62
C GLN A 9 -12.83 -2.28 -6.90
N HIS A 10 -12.55 -3.40 -7.51
CA HIS A 10 -11.79 -4.45 -6.86
C HIS A 10 -10.50 -4.68 -7.60
N SER A 11 -9.78 -3.60 -7.81
CA SER A 11 -8.49 -3.68 -8.44
C SER A 11 -7.62 -4.66 -7.69
N GLN A 12 -6.90 -5.49 -8.44
CA GLN A 12 -6.09 -6.52 -7.83
C GLN A 12 -4.78 -5.97 -7.29
N PHE A 13 -4.23 -4.95 -7.94
CA PHE A 13 -2.94 -4.41 -7.61
C PHE A 13 -2.97 -2.92 -7.50
N LEU A 14 -2.08 -2.37 -6.69
CA LEU A 14 -1.72 -0.98 -6.88
C LEU A 14 -0.27 -0.94 -7.35
N TYR A 15 0.12 0.20 -7.90
CA TYR A 15 1.50 0.43 -8.28
C TYR A 15 2.10 1.38 -7.26
N LEU A 16 3.22 0.99 -6.69
CA LEU A 16 3.89 1.79 -5.66
C LEU A 16 5.26 2.21 -6.18
N ASP A 17 5.51 3.51 -6.15
CA ASP A 17 6.79 4.06 -6.55
C ASP A 17 7.53 4.55 -5.32
N SER A 18 8.73 4.03 -5.10
CA SER A 18 9.59 4.51 -4.02
C SER A 18 10.91 4.95 -4.63
N LEU A 19 11.64 5.83 -3.94
CA LEU A 19 12.95 6.25 -4.42
C LEU A 19 14.02 5.32 -3.87
N GLY A 20 14.86 4.82 -4.75
CA GLY A 20 15.97 3.99 -4.33
C GLY A 20 16.89 4.76 -3.41
N TRP A 21 17.15 4.22 -2.22
CA TRP A 21 17.91 4.97 -1.24
C TRP A 21 19.39 5.08 -1.61
N LYS A 22 19.87 4.20 -2.46
CA LYS A 22 21.26 4.29 -2.92
C LYS A 22 21.39 5.03 -4.22
N THR A 23 20.37 4.97 -5.08
CA THR A 23 20.48 5.50 -6.43
C THR A 23 19.64 6.75 -6.66
N ALA A 24 18.69 7.02 -5.76
CA ALA A 24 17.73 8.10 -5.90
C ALA A 24 16.86 7.97 -7.15
N LYS A 25 16.77 6.78 -7.71
CA LYS A 25 15.94 6.53 -8.88
C LYS A 25 14.62 5.92 -8.45
N PRO A 26 13.54 6.23 -9.14
CA PRO A 26 12.24 5.63 -8.79
C PRO A 26 12.22 4.15 -9.10
N HIS A 27 11.59 3.40 -8.21
CA HIS A 27 11.36 1.98 -8.38
C HIS A 27 9.88 1.71 -8.25
N ARG A 28 9.29 1.11 -9.26
CA ARG A 28 7.86 0.81 -9.25
C ARG A 28 7.64 -0.68 -9.06
N ILE A 29 6.71 -1.02 -8.18
CA ILE A 29 6.28 -2.41 -8.02
C ILE A 29 4.77 -2.48 -8.13
N GLU A 30 4.27 -3.65 -8.54
CA GLU A 30 2.87 -4.00 -8.46
C GLU A 30 2.71 -4.79 -7.18
N ILE A 31 1.73 -4.46 -6.37
CA ILE A 31 1.58 -5.15 -5.10
C ILE A 31 0.11 -5.23 -4.71
N TRP A 32 -0.26 -6.30 -4.04
CA TRP A 32 -1.61 -6.49 -3.51
C TRP A 32 -1.88 -5.48 -2.41
N PHE A 33 -3.11 -5.03 -2.33
CA PHE A 33 -3.47 -4.01 -1.37
C PHE A 33 -4.91 -4.14 -0.90
N ILE A 34 -5.19 -3.51 0.25
CA ILE A 34 -6.56 -3.27 0.65
C ILE A 34 -6.68 -1.81 1.06
N GLU A 35 -7.90 -1.32 1.03
CA GLU A 35 -8.20 0.02 1.50
C GLU A 35 -8.95 -0.10 2.82
N HIS A 36 -8.58 0.71 3.79
CA HIS A 36 -9.21 0.69 5.10
C HIS A 36 -9.09 2.09 5.69
N ASP A 37 -10.22 2.66 6.08
CA ASP A 37 -10.24 3.95 6.75
C ASP A 37 -9.52 5.02 5.92
N LYS A 38 -9.78 5.02 4.62
CA LYS A 38 -9.26 6.02 3.68
C LYS A 38 -7.75 5.97 3.50
N LYS A 39 -7.15 4.89 3.90
CA LYS A 39 -5.73 4.64 3.66
C LYS A 39 -5.59 3.32 2.95
N TYR A 40 -4.43 3.09 2.37
CA TYR A 40 -4.17 1.87 1.66
C TYR A 40 -3.10 1.08 2.41
N TYR A 41 -3.20 -0.23 2.37
CA TYR A 41 -2.27 -1.09 3.08
C TYR A 41 -1.75 -2.17 2.15
N VAL A 42 -0.45 -2.39 2.21
CA VAL A 42 0.21 -3.43 1.44
C VAL A 42 1.01 -4.28 2.43
N VAL A 43 1.37 -5.50 2.03
CA VAL A 43 2.07 -6.41 2.92
C VAL A 43 3.34 -6.89 2.24
N SER A 44 4.47 -6.75 2.91
CA SER A 44 5.74 -7.22 2.40
C SER A 44 6.00 -8.61 2.91
N GLU A 45 5.96 -9.60 2.02
CA GLU A 45 6.26 -10.97 2.37
C GLU A 45 7.69 -11.10 2.86
N ARG A 46 8.61 -10.38 2.27
CA ARG A 46 10.02 -10.42 2.64
C ARG A 46 10.35 -9.49 3.78
N LYS A 47 9.33 -8.85 4.31
CA LYS A 47 9.44 -7.96 5.47
C LYS A 47 10.45 -6.86 5.17
N LYS A 48 11.35 -6.57 6.07
CA LYS A 48 12.28 -5.48 5.87
C LYS A 48 13.37 -5.78 4.85
N ARG A 49 13.46 -7.01 4.38
CA ARG A 49 14.46 -7.34 3.38
C ARG A 49 14.09 -6.93 1.98
N ALA A 50 12.81 -6.61 1.73
CA ALA A 50 12.39 -6.15 0.42
C ALA A 50 13.03 -4.79 0.13
N HIS A 51 13.50 -4.60 -1.11
CA HIS A 51 14.17 -3.36 -1.47
C HIS A 51 13.24 -2.16 -1.34
N TRP A 52 11.97 -2.33 -1.70
CA TRP A 52 11.05 -1.20 -1.61
C TRP A 52 10.79 -0.81 -0.16
N VAL A 53 10.84 -1.75 0.75
CA VAL A 53 10.71 -1.42 2.17
C VAL A 53 11.93 -0.66 2.65
N GLN A 54 13.13 -1.07 2.23
CA GLN A 54 14.35 -0.34 2.55
C GLN A 54 14.30 1.08 2.01
N ASN A 55 13.78 1.25 0.79
CA ASN A 55 13.63 2.58 0.21
C ASN A 55 12.73 3.45 1.08
N ILE A 56 11.61 2.89 1.54
CA ILE A 56 10.67 3.63 2.38
C ILE A 56 11.28 4.00 3.72
N LEU A 57 12.11 3.13 4.29
CA LEU A 57 12.77 3.43 5.55
C LEU A 57 13.68 4.64 5.43
N HIS A 58 14.25 4.85 4.25
CA HIS A 58 15.14 6.00 4.03
C HIS A 58 14.41 7.23 3.54
N ASN A 59 13.27 7.05 2.87
CA ASN A 59 12.48 8.17 2.38
C ASN A 59 11.02 7.77 2.41
N HIS A 60 10.29 8.34 3.33
CA HIS A 60 8.88 7.98 3.54
C HIS A 60 7.95 8.48 2.46
N HIS A 61 8.38 9.41 1.63
CA HIS A 61 7.54 9.96 0.59
C HIS A 61 7.44 8.97 -0.56
N VAL A 62 6.21 8.69 -0.99
CA VAL A 62 5.95 7.74 -2.09
C VAL A 62 4.86 8.30 -2.98
N THR A 63 4.76 7.73 -4.17
CA THR A 63 3.56 7.92 -4.98
C THR A 63 2.99 6.54 -5.26
N PHE A 64 1.69 6.48 -5.44
CA PHE A 64 1.06 5.21 -5.75
C PHE A 64 -0.18 5.43 -6.61
N SER A 65 -0.56 4.41 -7.34
CA SER A 65 -1.67 4.48 -8.27
C SER A 65 -2.62 3.32 -8.03
N VAL A 66 -3.90 3.65 -7.88
CA VAL A 66 -4.96 2.67 -7.65
C VAL A 66 -6.08 2.98 -8.62
N ASN A 67 -6.45 2.04 -9.46
CA ASN A 67 -7.57 2.25 -10.40
C ASN A 67 -7.35 3.49 -11.25
N ASN A 68 -6.13 3.71 -11.71
CA ASN A 68 -5.77 4.86 -12.54
C ASN A 68 -5.83 6.19 -11.82
N ASN A 69 -5.99 6.19 -10.51
CA ASN A 69 -5.90 7.41 -9.71
C ASN A 69 -4.52 7.46 -9.10
N ASN A 70 -3.85 8.58 -9.27
CA ASN A 70 -2.50 8.75 -8.77
C ASN A 70 -2.52 9.53 -7.47
N PHE A 71 -1.77 9.07 -6.50
CA PHE A 71 -1.69 9.69 -5.20
C PHE A 71 -0.24 9.97 -4.83
N GLU A 72 -0.06 11.07 -4.15
CA GLU A 72 1.18 11.35 -3.49
C GLU A 72 0.95 11.15 -2.01
N GLY A 73 1.89 10.57 -1.30
CA GLY A 73 1.65 10.31 0.11
C GLY A 73 2.88 9.85 0.85
N TYR A 74 2.64 9.34 2.05
CA TYR A 74 3.71 8.82 2.88
C TYR A 74 3.46 7.36 3.19
N ALA A 75 4.53 6.63 3.40
CA ALA A 75 4.47 5.22 3.76
C ALA A 75 5.10 5.04 5.14
N ARG A 76 4.51 4.18 5.94
CA ARG A 76 5.09 3.80 7.22
C ARG A 76 4.84 2.34 7.51
N MET A 77 5.74 1.73 8.24
CA MET A 77 5.49 0.37 8.69
C MET A 77 4.58 0.42 9.90
N VAL A 78 3.62 -0.49 9.94
CA VAL A 78 2.71 -0.58 11.07
C VAL A 78 3.44 -1.30 12.20
N ASP A 79 3.41 -0.71 13.40
CA ASP A 79 4.12 -1.26 14.55
C ASP A 79 3.38 -2.46 15.13
N ASP A 80 4.15 -3.36 15.74
CA ASP A 80 3.58 -4.58 16.31
C ASP A 80 2.55 -4.30 17.40
N ASP A 81 2.63 -3.16 18.06
CA ASP A 81 1.67 -2.85 19.11
C ASP A 81 0.37 -2.27 18.58
N GLU A 82 0.24 -2.07 17.29
CA GLU A 82 -1.01 -1.63 16.70
C GLU A 82 -1.88 -2.85 16.39
N SER A 83 -2.19 -3.65 17.39
CA SER A 83 -2.82 -4.94 17.17
C SER A 83 -4.19 -4.85 16.53
N GLY A 84 -4.96 -3.81 16.87
CA GLY A 84 -6.28 -3.64 16.24
C GLY A 84 -6.17 -3.37 14.76
N LEU A 85 -5.25 -2.51 14.37
CA LEU A 85 -5.04 -2.21 12.97
C LEU A 85 -4.51 -3.43 12.23
N ILE A 86 -3.55 -4.13 12.82
CA ILE A 86 -2.99 -5.33 12.21
C ILE A 86 -4.08 -6.36 11.97
N SER A 87 -4.96 -6.55 12.96
CA SER A 87 -6.03 -7.52 12.84
C SER A 87 -7.00 -7.14 11.71
N SER A 88 -7.36 -5.87 11.62
CA SER A 88 -8.26 -5.40 10.58
C SER A 88 -7.66 -5.57 9.19
N VAL A 89 -6.41 -5.16 9.02
CA VAL A 89 -5.75 -5.25 7.72
C VAL A 89 -5.55 -6.72 7.33
N SER A 90 -5.11 -7.55 8.27
CA SER A 90 -4.91 -8.96 7.97
C SER A 90 -6.21 -9.65 7.57
N SER A 91 -7.29 -9.32 8.25
CA SER A 91 -8.59 -9.87 7.91
C SER A 91 -9.02 -9.48 6.50
N LEU A 92 -8.85 -8.21 6.15
CA LEU A 92 -9.21 -7.73 4.82
C LEU A 92 -8.32 -8.34 3.74
N MET A 93 -7.03 -8.48 4.00
CA MET A 93 -6.13 -9.12 3.05
C MET A 93 -6.50 -10.58 2.85
N ASN A 94 -6.79 -11.30 3.93
CA ASN A 94 -7.19 -12.69 3.82
C ASN A 94 -8.49 -12.85 3.05
N LYS A 95 -9.41 -11.93 3.26
CA LYS A 95 -10.69 -12.00 2.57
C LYS A 95 -10.53 -11.76 1.08
N LYS A 96 -9.65 -10.84 0.71
CA LYS A 96 -9.49 -10.48 -0.70
C LYS A 96 -8.56 -11.44 -1.43
N TYR A 97 -7.47 -11.87 -0.80
CA TYR A 97 -6.43 -12.64 -1.47
C TYR A 97 -6.18 -14.02 -0.89
N GLY A 98 -6.71 -14.30 0.28
CA GLY A 98 -6.41 -15.55 0.97
C GLY A 98 -5.02 -15.57 1.58
N TRP A 99 -4.44 -14.42 1.85
CA TRP A 99 -3.07 -14.32 2.33
C TRP A 99 -2.83 -12.99 3.02
N SER A 100 -2.09 -13.01 4.12
CA SER A 100 -1.77 -11.77 4.80
C SER A 100 -0.45 -11.86 5.60
N ASP A 101 0.43 -12.78 5.24
CA ASP A 101 1.60 -13.05 6.07
C ASP A 101 2.77 -12.16 5.67
N GLY A 102 3.08 -11.17 6.48
CA GLY A 102 4.21 -10.30 6.22
C GLY A 102 4.14 -9.02 7.01
N LEU A 103 4.99 -8.08 6.64
CA LEU A 103 5.06 -6.77 7.27
C LEU A 103 4.05 -5.85 6.62
N ILE A 104 3.20 -5.24 7.42
CA ILE A 104 2.17 -4.34 6.91
C ILE A 104 2.75 -2.94 6.78
N VAL A 105 2.50 -2.32 5.61
CA VAL A 105 2.93 -0.95 5.33
C VAL A 105 1.69 -0.14 4.99
N GLU A 106 1.54 0.99 5.66
CA GLU A 106 0.42 1.90 5.44
C GLU A 106 0.82 2.96 4.45
N LEU A 107 -0.04 3.21 3.47
CA LEU A 107 0.15 4.27 2.49
C LEU A 107 -0.91 5.33 2.75
N TYR A 108 -0.47 6.50 3.14
CA TYR A 108 -1.34 7.59 3.55
C TYR A 108 -1.38 8.63 2.44
N PRO A 109 -2.52 8.78 1.73
CA PRO A 109 -2.57 9.77 0.64
C PRO A 109 -2.67 11.18 1.16
N LEU A 110 -1.97 12.09 0.50
CA LEU A 110 -1.94 13.48 0.90
C LEU A 110 -2.83 14.37 0.10
N ASN A 111 -3.27 13.89 -1.05
CA ASN A 111 -3.92 14.79 -1.94
C ASN A 111 -5.40 14.83 -1.82
N ASN A 112 -5.88 14.69 -0.65
CA ASN A 112 -7.27 14.75 -0.54
C ASN A 112 -7.68 16.06 -0.15
N ARG A 113 -6.86 17.00 -0.10
CA ARG A 113 -7.18 18.19 0.38
C ARG A 113 -8.04 18.86 -0.48
N GLU A 114 -8.14 18.41 -1.56
CA GLU A 114 -8.86 19.10 -2.36
C GLU A 114 -10.14 19.30 -1.90
N GLN A 115 -10.39 18.82 -1.09
CA GLN A 115 -11.48 18.99 -0.62
C GLN A 115 -11.67 20.28 -0.29
N TYR A 116 -11.65 20.87 -0.45
CA TYR A 116 -11.88 22.12 -0.17
C TYR A 116 -12.26 22.60 -1.10
#